data_657c9929d4d23ab23fb07e8e44bdcd76
#
_entry.id   657c9929d4d23ab23fb07e8e44bdcd76
#
_cell.length_a   1.000
_cell.length_b   1.000
_cell.length_c   1.000
_cell.angle_alpha   90.00
_cell.angle_beta   90.00
_cell.angle_gamma   90.00
#
_symmetry.space_group_name_H-M   'P 1'
#
loop_
_entity.id
_entity.type
_entity.pdbx_description
1 polymer ?
#
loop_
_entity_poly.entity_id
_entity_poly.type
_entity_poly.pdbx_seq_one_letter_code
_entity_poly.pdbx_strand_id
1 'polypeptide(L)'
;MYKRFIRRKGFAKFFLCLLISISSCYAGKSILPKKPSCLLAQKSTIHIIPSWGFYAHQQINRLAVFTLPAEMMPFFKKHIQFLTDNAVNPDKRRYAVVGEAPRHFIDLDAYPDTSTTTLPRFYKEAATRYGEDTLALHGLVPWQIQLTKYQLTEAFKQRNIRRILRIAADLGHYIADANVPLHTTRNYNGQLTGQQGIHGFWESRLPELHSLNYDFLTGPAEYVQSPQKAAWRAVFRANAALDSVLRFERQLTDELGESRKFGFDERNGITSKVYADDFSRQYHERLHGQVERQMRASVKMVGDFWYTAWVDAGQPDLKALANYKFTDEEEKEEAEEKKSWLKRLFSAREEG
;
A
#
# COMPACT_ATOMS: atom_id res chain seq x y z
N MET A 1 -21.54 33.20 -50.51
CA MET A 1 -20.77 34.02 -51.49
C MET A 1 -19.32 33.63 -51.41
N TYR A 2 -18.86 33.13 -52.54
CA TYR A 2 -17.55 33.23 -53.19
C TYR A 2 -16.32 32.72 -52.43
N LYS A 3 -15.81 31.57 -52.81
CA LYS A 3 -14.91 31.11 -53.91
C LYS A 3 -13.45 31.52 -53.66
N ARG A 4 -12.59 30.48 -53.53
CA ARG A 4 -11.68 29.90 -54.55
C ARG A 4 -10.33 30.66 -54.57
N PHE A 5 -9.18 30.14 -54.76
CA PHE A 5 -8.55 29.11 -55.56
C PHE A 5 -7.02 29.16 -55.37
N ILE A 6 -6.35 28.12 -55.52
CA ILE A 6 -5.28 27.58 -56.40
C ILE A 6 -3.86 27.72 -55.84
N ARG A 7 -3.18 26.56 -55.53
CA ARG A 7 -2.23 25.75 -56.36
C ARG A 7 -0.95 26.41 -56.87
N ARG A 8 0.24 25.85 -56.57
CA ARG A 8 1.23 25.20 -57.45
C ARG A 8 2.59 25.13 -56.71
N LYS A 9 3.21 23.97 -56.53
CA LYS A 9 4.06 23.16 -57.39
C LYS A 9 5.40 23.83 -57.79
N GLY A 10 6.48 23.11 -57.51
CA GLY A 10 7.59 22.94 -58.41
C GLY A 10 8.95 23.13 -57.71
N PHE A 11 9.80 22.26 -57.68
CA PHE A 11 10.65 21.52 -58.56
C PHE A 11 12.10 21.43 -57.96
N ALA A 12 12.64 20.27 -58.13
CA ALA A 12 13.97 19.77 -57.83
C ALA A 12 15.10 20.45 -58.63
N LYS A 13 16.34 20.26 -58.15
CA LYS A 13 17.58 19.88 -58.91
C LYS A 13 18.73 19.81 -57.96
N PHE A 14 19.32 18.62 -57.73
CA PHE A 14 20.54 18.05 -58.35
C PHE A 14 21.71 19.01 -58.48
N PHE A 15 22.79 18.70 -57.75
CA PHE A 15 24.15 18.79 -58.27
C PHE A 15 25.06 17.75 -57.62
N LEU A 16 25.66 16.98 -58.51
CA LEU A 16 26.69 15.96 -58.38
C LEU A 16 28.00 16.53 -58.84
N CYS A 17 29.11 16.38 -58.16
CA CYS A 17 30.50 16.40 -58.64
C CYS A 17 31.42 16.03 -57.48
N LEU A 18 32.26 15.18 -57.54
CA LEU A 18 33.23 14.45 -58.34
C LEU A 18 34.53 14.34 -57.52
N LEU A 19 35.10 13.21 -57.56
CA LEU A 19 36.32 12.66 -56.99
C LEU A 19 37.58 13.50 -57.26
N ILE A 20 38.53 13.53 -56.33
CA ILE A 20 39.98 13.38 -56.64
C ILE A 20 40.66 12.64 -55.47
N SER A 21 41.29 11.56 -55.84
CA SER A 21 42.18 10.71 -55.06
C SER A 21 43.56 11.35 -54.91
N ILE A 22 44.18 11.30 -53.74
CA ILE A 22 45.65 11.27 -53.62
C ILE A 22 46.06 10.26 -52.56
N SER A 23 46.74 9.22 -53.00
CA SER A 23 47.48 8.26 -52.17
C SER A 23 48.67 8.94 -51.51
N SER A 24 48.87 8.69 -50.22
CA SER A 24 50.20 8.70 -49.61
C SER A 24 50.26 7.66 -48.48
N CYS A 25 51.11 6.67 -48.73
CA CYS A 25 51.53 5.70 -47.74
C CYS A 25 52.24 6.39 -46.56
N TYR A 26 51.79 6.11 -45.35
CA TYR A 26 52.64 6.15 -44.16
C TYR A 26 52.31 4.94 -43.28
N ALA A 27 53.34 4.09 -43.07
CA ALA A 27 53.32 3.00 -42.14
C ALA A 27 53.25 3.55 -40.71
N GLY A 28 52.18 3.27 -39.99
CA GLY A 28 52.01 3.61 -38.61
C GLY A 28 51.28 2.53 -37.83
N LYS A 29 51.93 2.01 -36.83
CA LYS A 29 51.62 0.92 -35.90
C LYS A 29 50.13 0.79 -35.59
N SER A 30 49.59 -0.41 -35.75
CA SER A 30 48.23 -0.80 -35.32
C SER A 30 48.11 -0.65 -33.81
N ILE A 31 47.38 0.36 -33.35
CA ILE A 31 46.86 0.46 -32.02
C ILE A 31 45.45 -0.15 -32.09
N LEU A 32 45.31 -1.38 -31.63
CA LEU A 32 44.01 -2.02 -31.41
C LEU A 32 43.21 -1.17 -30.39
N PRO A 33 41.95 -0.82 -30.66
CA PRO A 33 41.12 -0.17 -29.67
C PRO A 33 40.87 -1.14 -28.49
N LYS A 34 41.27 -0.72 -27.30
CA LYS A 34 40.90 -1.42 -26.06
C LYS A 34 39.39 -1.56 -26.04
N LYS A 35 38.90 -2.81 -25.93
CA LYS A 35 37.50 -3.10 -25.60
C LYS A 35 37.09 -2.22 -24.41
N PRO A 36 35.91 -1.56 -24.45
CA PRO A 36 35.39 -0.91 -23.27
C PRO A 36 35.24 -1.98 -22.18
N SER A 37 35.86 -1.71 -21.04
CA SER A 37 35.66 -2.51 -19.83
C SER A 37 34.16 -2.55 -19.56
N CYS A 38 33.60 -3.76 -19.60
CA CYS A 38 32.26 -4.04 -19.12
C CYS A 38 32.19 -3.50 -17.68
N LEU A 39 31.52 -2.35 -17.49
CA LEU A 39 31.06 -1.92 -16.18
C LEU A 39 30.14 -3.05 -15.70
N LEU A 40 30.66 -3.84 -14.79
CA LEU A 40 29.87 -4.75 -13.99
C LEU A 40 28.72 -3.92 -13.46
N ALA A 41 27.53 -4.11 -14.03
CA ALA A 41 26.30 -3.63 -13.43
C ALA A 41 26.32 -4.16 -11.98
N GLN A 42 26.55 -3.28 -11.03
CA GLN A 42 26.31 -3.58 -9.64
C GLN A 42 24.85 -4.03 -9.57
N LYS A 43 24.65 -5.35 -9.39
CA LYS A 43 23.39 -5.89 -8.96
C LYS A 43 23.06 -5.13 -7.67
N SER A 44 22.21 -4.13 -7.76
CA SER A 44 21.59 -3.55 -6.59
C SER A 44 20.79 -4.68 -5.97
N THR A 45 21.38 -5.30 -4.97
CA THR A 45 20.67 -6.21 -4.09
C THR A 45 19.59 -5.36 -3.44
N ILE A 46 18.36 -5.48 -3.92
CA ILE A 46 17.21 -4.89 -3.27
C ILE A 46 17.11 -5.66 -1.96
N HIS A 47 17.73 -5.13 -0.91
CA HIS A 47 17.47 -5.57 0.45
C HIS A 47 16.01 -5.29 0.73
N ILE A 48 15.22 -6.38 0.82
CA ILE A 48 13.88 -6.28 1.38
C ILE A 48 14.11 -5.96 2.84
N ILE A 49 14.04 -4.68 3.15
CA ILE A 49 13.72 -4.24 4.49
C ILE A 49 12.35 -4.84 4.76
N PRO A 50 12.17 -5.68 5.81
CA PRO A 50 10.84 -6.14 6.19
C PRO A 50 9.97 -4.90 6.26
N SER A 51 8.87 -4.87 5.51
CA SER A 51 7.98 -3.72 5.48
C SER A 51 7.61 -3.38 6.92
N TRP A 52 8.04 -2.23 7.38
CA TRP A 52 7.90 -1.80 8.76
C TRP A 52 6.42 -1.64 9.14
N GLY A 53 5.53 -1.36 8.16
CA GLY A 53 4.07 -1.31 8.32
C GLY A 53 3.44 -2.59 8.88
N PHE A 54 4.13 -3.70 8.86
CA PHE A 54 3.64 -4.96 9.40
C PHE A 54 3.24 -4.86 10.86
N TYR A 55 4.02 -4.17 11.68
CA TYR A 55 3.70 -4.01 13.10
C TYR A 55 2.34 -3.32 13.32
N ALA A 56 2.09 -2.20 12.64
CA ALA A 56 0.84 -1.46 12.78
C ALA A 56 -0.37 -2.29 12.33
N HIS A 57 -0.31 -2.95 11.16
CA HIS A 57 -1.36 -3.83 10.67
C HIS A 57 -1.67 -4.97 11.64
N GLN A 58 -0.63 -5.60 12.19
CA GLN A 58 -0.76 -6.67 13.18
C GLN A 58 -1.45 -6.18 14.45
N GLN A 59 -1.05 -5.02 14.97
CA GLN A 59 -1.67 -4.44 16.17
C GLN A 59 -3.13 -4.05 15.91
N ILE A 60 -3.45 -3.43 14.78
CA ILE A 60 -4.82 -3.04 14.42
C ILE A 60 -5.74 -4.26 14.38
N ASN A 61 -5.37 -5.33 13.65
CA ASN A 61 -6.18 -6.54 13.58
C ASN A 61 -6.33 -7.23 14.93
N ARG A 62 -5.25 -7.29 15.71
CA ARG A 62 -5.25 -7.86 17.06
C ARG A 62 -6.20 -7.10 17.99
N LEU A 63 -6.12 -5.78 18.00
CA LEU A 63 -6.90 -4.92 18.89
C LEU A 63 -8.38 -4.86 18.47
N ALA A 64 -8.69 -4.95 17.19
CA ALA A 64 -10.07 -4.97 16.69
C ALA A 64 -10.87 -6.16 17.25
N VAL A 65 -10.24 -7.28 17.60
CA VAL A 65 -10.90 -8.43 18.24
C VAL A 65 -11.61 -8.04 19.53
N PHE A 66 -11.03 -7.12 20.29
CA PHE A 66 -11.55 -6.70 21.59
C PHE A 66 -12.70 -5.69 21.50
N THR A 67 -13.03 -5.20 20.32
CA THR A 67 -14.20 -4.37 20.07
C THR A 67 -15.46 -5.20 19.82
N LEU A 68 -15.32 -6.50 19.50
CA LEU A 68 -16.41 -7.35 19.06
C LEU A 68 -17.38 -7.72 20.22
N PRO A 69 -18.67 -7.93 19.91
CA PRO A 69 -19.65 -8.36 20.90
C PRO A 69 -19.38 -9.79 21.39
N ALA A 70 -20.02 -10.14 22.52
CA ALA A 70 -19.83 -11.42 23.20
C ALA A 70 -20.12 -12.65 22.32
N GLU A 71 -20.99 -12.52 21.33
CA GLU A 71 -21.35 -13.56 20.38
C GLU A 71 -20.20 -13.89 19.40
N MET A 72 -19.37 -12.90 19.05
CA MET A 72 -18.27 -13.01 18.10
C MET A 72 -16.91 -13.18 18.79
N MET A 73 -16.71 -12.51 19.92
CA MET A 73 -15.40 -12.39 20.58
C MET A 73 -14.72 -13.74 20.87
N PRO A 74 -15.39 -14.79 21.40
CA PRO A 74 -14.74 -16.06 21.69
C PRO A 74 -14.10 -16.70 20.45
N PHE A 75 -14.78 -16.65 19.30
CA PHE A 75 -14.27 -17.18 18.04
C PHE A 75 -13.05 -16.39 17.56
N PHE A 76 -13.15 -15.06 17.47
CA PHE A 76 -12.05 -14.20 17.01
C PHE A 76 -10.87 -14.22 17.98
N LYS A 77 -11.12 -14.24 19.30
CA LYS A 77 -10.08 -14.33 20.33
C LYS A 77 -9.30 -15.64 20.25
N LYS A 78 -9.98 -16.76 19.97
CA LYS A 78 -9.32 -18.06 19.77
C LYS A 78 -8.36 -18.03 18.58
N HIS A 79 -8.70 -17.30 17.53
CA HIS A 79 -7.92 -17.17 16.31
C HIS A 79 -7.14 -15.85 16.21
N ILE A 80 -6.93 -15.17 17.35
CA ILE A 80 -6.29 -13.83 17.35
C ILE A 80 -4.88 -13.85 16.77
N GLN A 81 -4.12 -14.93 17.02
CA GLN A 81 -2.78 -15.07 16.46
C GLN A 81 -2.81 -15.18 14.94
N PHE A 82 -3.74 -15.97 14.39
CA PHE A 82 -3.95 -16.07 12.95
C PHE A 82 -4.27 -14.70 12.33
N LEU A 83 -5.21 -13.95 12.91
CA LEU A 83 -5.61 -12.63 12.45
C LEU A 83 -4.44 -11.62 12.50
N THR A 84 -3.60 -11.73 13.53
CA THR A 84 -2.40 -10.91 13.70
C THR A 84 -1.36 -11.23 12.63
N ASP A 85 -1.00 -12.50 12.48
CA ASP A 85 0.08 -12.91 11.57
C ASP A 85 -0.28 -12.73 10.09
N ASN A 86 -1.57 -12.88 9.77
CA ASN A 86 -2.08 -12.75 8.40
C ASN A 86 -2.54 -11.33 8.05
N ALA A 87 -2.50 -10.38 8.99
CA ALA A 87 -2.81 -8.97 8.73
C ALA A 87 -1.93 -8.34 7.62
N VAL A 88 -0.75 -8.90 7.39
CA VAL A 88 0.26 -8.41 6.44
C VAL A 88 0.31 -9.21 5.14
N ASN A 89 -0.60 -10.14 4.95
CA ASN A 89 -0.60 -10.98 3.74
C ASN A 89 -0.89 -10.19 2.45
N PRO A 90 -1.77 -9.17 2.43
CA PRO A 90 -1.95 -8.33 1.24
C PRO A 90 -0.65 -7.69 0.78
N ASP A 91 0.16 -7.12 1.68
CA ASP A 91 1.47 -6.57 1.35
C ASP A 91 2.42 -7.62 0.76
N LYS A 92 2.44 -8.81 1.37
CA LYS A 92 3.26 -9.90 0.86
C LYS A 92 2.83 -10.33 -0.55
N ARG A 93 1.52 -10.31 -0.85
CA ARG A 93 0.96 -10.63 -2.18
C ARG A 93 1.20 -9.54 -3.22
N ARG A 94 1.45 -8.32 -2.81
CA ARG A 94 1.58 -7.13 -3.64
C ARG A 94 2.53 -7.32 -4.84
N TYR A 95 3.58 -8.10 -4.64
CA TYR A 95 4.60 -8.37 -5.66
C TYR A 95 4.36 -9.65 -6.46
N ALA A 96 3.48 -10.53 -6.01
CA ALA A 96 3.28 -11.85 -6.60
C ALA A 96 1.90 -12.03 -7.27
N VAL A 97 0.95 -11.14 -6.97
CA VAL A 97 -0.43 -11.23 -7.47
C VAL A 97 -0.76 -10.00 -8.28
N VAL A 98 -0.99 -10.22 -9.57
CA VAL A 98 -1.41 -9.14 -10.48
C VAL A 98 -2.69 -8.48 -9.95
N GLY A 99 -2.70 -7.15 -9.91
CA GLY A 99 -3.85 -6.37 -9.42
C GLY A 99 -3.97 -6.28 -7.89
N GLU A 100 -3.02 -6.81 -7.10
CA GLU A 100 -3.01 -6.61 -5.65
C GLU A 100 -2.55 -5.19 -5.28
N ALA A 101 -1.48 -4.69 -5.88
CA ALA A 101 -0.89 -3.41 -5.53
C ALA A 101 -1.90 -2.23 -5.48
N PRO A 102 -2.79 -2.02 -6.46
CA PRO A 102 -3.76 -0.92 -6.42
C PRO A 102 -4.81 -1.03 -5.32
N ARG A 103 -4.96 -2.15 -4.64
CA ARG A 103 -5.94 -2.34 -3.56
C ARG A 103 -5.57 -1.65 -2.26
N HIS A 104 -4.33 -1.16 -2.16
CA HIS A 104 -3.74 -0.60 -0.94
C HIS A 104 -3.89 0.92 -0.84
N PHE A 105 -4.19 1.62 -1.92
CA PHE A 105 -4.17 3.07 -1.96
C PHE A 105 -5.25 3.66 -2.86
N ILE A 106 -5.35 4.99 -2.85
CA ILE A 106 -6.07 5.77 -3.84
C ILE A 106 -5.45 7.16 -3.96
N ASP A 107 -4.89 7.49 -5.12
CA ASP A 107 -4.27 8.78 -5.40
C ASP A 107 -5.35 9.84 -5.68
N LEU A 108 -5.87 10.48 -4.65
CA LEU A 108 -6.93 11.49 -4.81
C LEU A 108 -6.49 12.66 -5.68
N ASP A 109 -5.21 13.01 -5.64
CA ASP A 109 -4.57 14.08 -6.43
C ASP A 109 -4.31 13.72 -7.90
N ALA A 110 -4.65 12.51 -8.32
CA ALA A 110 -4.61 12.09 -9.73
C ALA A 110 -5.88 12.45 -10.49
N TYR A 111 -6.97 12.76 -9.79
CA TYR A 111 -8.25 13.04 -10.39
C TYR A 111 -8.48 14.55 -10.55
N PRO A 112 -8.93 15.02 -11.74
CA PRO A 112 -9.01 16.46 -12.06
C PRO A 112 -9.98 17.24 -11.17
N ASP A 113 -11.00 16.58 -10.65
CA ASP A 113 -11.96 17.18 -9.73
C ASP A 113 -11.57 16.82 -8.29
N THR A 114 -10.62 17.54 -7.73
CA THR A 114 -10.14 17.33 -6.35
C THR A 114 -11.15 17.65 -5.27
N SER A 115 -12.34 18.13 -5.63
CA SER A 115 -13.43 18.18 -4.66
C SER A 115 -13.81 16.76 -4.29
N THR A 116 -13.58 16.39 -3.04
CA THR A 116 -13.89 15.10 -2.43
C THR A 116 -15.35 14.64 -2.63
N THR A 117 -16.19 15.50 -3.20
CA THR A 117 -17.61 15.28 -3.46
C THR A 117 -17.90 14.69 -4.84
N THR A 118 -16.97 14.76 -5.80
CA THR A 118 -17.24 14.43 -7.22
C THR A 118 -16.76 13.07 -7.67
N LEU A 119 -15.87 12.41 -6.90
CA LEU A 119 -15.44 11.05 -7.20
C LEU A 119 -16.62 10.07 -7.05
N PRO A 120 -16.92 9.25 -8.07
CA PRO A 120 -17.98 8.26 -8.00
C PRO A 120 -17.73 7.28 -6.85
N ARG A 121 -18.74 7.09 -6.01
CA ARG A 121 -18.64 6.21 -4.83
C ARG A 121 -18.71 4.73 -5.19
N PHE A 122 -19.33 4.40 -6.30
CA PHE A 122 -19.46 3.03 -6.80
C PHE A 122 -18.41 2.75 -7.89
N TYR A 123 -17.79 1.59 -7.82
CA TYR A 123 -16.74 1.19 -8.77
C TYR A 123 -17.20 1.26 -10.22
N LYS A 124 -18.41 0.76 -10.52
CA LYS A 124 -18.95 0.76 -11.88
C LYS A 124 -19.07 2.17 -12.46
N GLU A 125 -19.51 3.13 -11.66
CA GLU A 125 -19.61 4.54 -12.07
C GLU A 125 -18.22 5.15 -12.29
N ALA A 126 -17.28 4.84 -11.39
CA ALA A 126 -15.91 5.30 -11.50
C ALA A 126 -15.22 4.70 -12.74
N ALA A 127 -15.39 3.40 -13.00
CA ALA A 127 -14.85 2.73 -14.18
C ALA A 127 -15.45 3.28 -15.49
N THR A 128 -16.74 3.60 -15.50
CA THR A 128 -17.38 4.24 -16.65
C THR A 128 -16.81 5.64 -16.90
N ARG A 129 -16.50 6.41 -15.84
CA ARG A 129 -16.04 7.79 -15.96
C ARG A 129 -14.54 7.90 -16.28
N TYR A 130 -13.71 7.07 -15.68
CA TYR A 130 -12.26 7.20 -15.74
C TYR A 130 -11.54 6.06 -16.47
N GLY A 131 -12.23 4.94 -16.72
CA GLY A 131 -11.65 3.72 -17.25
C GLY A 131 -11.01 2.84 -16.15
N GLU A 132 -11.05 1.52 -16.34
CA GLU A 132 -10.52 0.56 -15.37
C GLU A 132 -9.00 0.67 -15.23
N ASP A 133 -8.27 0.91 -16.31
CA ASP A 133 -6.81 1.08 -16.29
C ASP A 133 -6.39 2.30 -15.44
N THR A 134 -7.13 3.41 -15.57
CA THR A 134 -6.88 4.61 -14.75
C THR A 134 -7.13 4.33 -13.28
N LEU A 135 -8.21 3.63 -12.95
CA LEU A 135 -8.50 3.25 -11.57
C LEU A 135 -7.44 2.28 -11.02
N ALA A 136 -7.00 1.30 -11.81
CA ALA A 136 -5.95 0.38 -11.44
C ALA A 136 -4.60 1.10 -11.22
N LEU A 137 -4.30 2.14 -12.03
CA LEU A 137 -3.10 2.95 -11.87
C LEU A 137 -3.12 3.79 -10.58
N HIS A 138 -4.27 4.37 -10.25
CA HIS A 138 -4.43 5.34 -9.17
C HIS A 138 -5.09 4.80 -7.91
N GLY A 139 -5.29 3.48 -7.84
CA GLY A 139 -5.68 2.80 -6.63
C GLY A 139 -7.17 2.57 -6.44
N LEU A 140 -7.48 1.55 -5.64
CA LEU A 140 -8.81 0.93 -5.53
C LEU A 140 -9.30 0.77 -4.06
N VAL A 141 -8.54 1.22 -3.05
CA VAL A 141 -8.77 0.86 -1.65
C VAL A 141 -10.22 1.04 -1.15
N PRO A 142 -10.97 2.13 -1.46
CA PRO A 142 -12.32 2.28 -0.92
C PRO A 142 -13.32 1.27 -1.50
N TRP A 143 -13.14 0.89 -2.77
CA TRP A 143 -13.97 -0.15 -3.41
C TRP A 143 -13.52 -1.55 -2.99
N GLN A 144 -12.21 -1.75 -2.77
CA GLN A 144 -11.67 -3.02 -2.27
C GLN A 144 -12.20 -3.35 -0.87
N ILE A 145 -12.27 -2.38 0.03
CA ILE A 145 -12.86 -2.54 1.36
C ILE A 145 -14.31 -3.03 1.24
N GLN A 146 -15.10 -2.42 0.37
CA GLN A 146 -16.50 -2.81 0.16
C GLN A 146 -16.61 -4.24 -0.39
N LEU A 147 -15.81 -4.59 -1.39
CA LEU A 147 -15.78 -5.92 -1.98
C LEU A 147 -15.38 -6.97 -0.94
N THR A 148 -14.32 -6.70 -0.18
CA THR A 148 -13.81 -7.64 0.84
C THR A 148 -14.82 -7.82 2.00
N LYS A 149 -15.51 -6.75 2.41
CA LYS A 149 -16.61 -6.84 3.38
C LYS A 149 -17.74 -7.74 2.87
N TYR A 150 -18.13 -7.60 1.61
CA TYR A 150 -19.13 -8.48 0.99
C TYR A 150 -18.68 -9.94 0.98
N GLN A 151 -17.42 -10.20 0.59
CA GLN A 151 -16.83 -11.54 0.63
C GLN A 151 -16.81 -12.13 2.03
N LEU A 152 -16.54 -11.32 3.07
CA LEU A 152 -16.62 -11.74 4.47
C LEU A 152 -18.04 -12.11 4.87
N THR A 153 -19.04 -11.33 4.45
CA THR A 153 -20.46 -11.66 4.67
C THR A 153 -20.82 -13.02 4.08
N GLU A 154 -20.39 -13.30 2.85
CA GLU A 154 -20.64 -14.60 2.21
C GLU A 154 -19.87 -15.74 2.89
N ALA A 155 -18.67 -15.51 3.39
CA ALA A 155 -17.92 -16.48 4.17
C ALA A 155 -18.63 -16.84 5.49
N PHE A 156 -19.24 -15.86 6.16
CA PHE A 156 -20.06 -16.08 7.36
C PHE A 156 -21.33 -16.89 7.04
N LYS A 157 -22.06 -16.57 5.96
CA LYS A 157 -23.23 -17.34 5.51
C LYS A 157 -22.89 -18.82 5.26
N GLN A 158 -21.74 -19.05 4.64
CA GLN A 158 -21.23 -20.39 4.33
C GLN A 158 -20.65 -21.10 5.56
N ARG A 159 -20.48 -20.39 6.69
CA ARG A 159 -19.82 -20.88 7.92
C ARG A 159 -18.43 -21.47 7.66
N ASN A 160 -17.74 -20.97 6.65
CA ASN A 160 -16.40 -21.42 6.28
C ASN A 160 -15.35 -20.67 7.12
N ILE A 161 -14.84 -21.34 8.16
CA ILE A 161 -13.94 -20.75 9.14
C ILE A 161 -12.68 -20.18 8.50
N ARG A 162 -12.04 -20.95 7.62
CA ARG A 162 -10.80 -20.54 6.93
C ARG A 162 -11.01 -19.28 6.10
N ARG A 163 -12.11 -19.23 5.34
CA ARG A 163 -12.45 -18.03 4.56
C ARG A 163 -12.79 -16.85 5.46
N ILE A 164 -13.53 -17.06 6.55
CA ILE A 164 -13.85 -15.99 7.51
C ILE A 164 -12.55 -15.37 8.03
N LEU A 165 -11.63 -16.17 8.53
CA LEU A 165 -10.39 -15.69 9.12
C LEU A 165 -9.46 -15.00 8.11
N ARG A 166 -9.27 -15.57 6.92
CA ARG A 166 -8.45 -14.98 5.86
C ARG A 166 -9.01 -13.63 5.40
N ILE A 167 -10.30 -13.60 5.06
CA ILE A 167 -10.94 -12.40 4.54
C ILE A 167 -11.05 -11.33 5.64
N ALA A 168 -11.28 -11.72 6.89
CA ALA A 168 -11.26 -10.79 8.02
C ALA A 168 -9.88 -10.14 8.19
N ALA A 169 -8.80 -10.93 8.11
CA ALA A 169 -7.44 -10.41 8.18
C ALA A 169 -7.12 -9.43 7.02
N ASP A 170 -7.47 -9.81 5.80
CA ASP A 170 -7.28 -8.98 4.60
C ASP A 170 -8.12 -7.69 4.66
N LEU A 171 -9.38 -7.78 5.12
CA LEU A 171 -10.24 -6.60 5.30
C LEU A 171 -9.66 -5.60 6.29
N GLY A 172 -9.11 -6.10 7.41
CA GLY A 172 -8.47 -5.26 8.40
C GLY A 172 -7.23 -4.54 7.85
N HIS A 173 -6.45 -5.20 7.00
CA HIS A 173 -5.33 -4.59 6.29
C HIS A 173 -5.78 -3.42 5.40
N TYR A 174 -6.71 -3.64 4.47
CA TYR A 174 -7.18 -2.57 3.57
C TYR A 174 -7.85 -1.41 4.31
N ILE A 175 -8.52 -1.69 5.44
CA ILE A 175 -9.09 -0.64 6.31
C ILE A 175 -7.97 0.19 6.95
N ALA A 176 -6.90 -0.45 7.41
CA ALA A 176 -5.75 0.25 7.97
C ALA A 176 -5.11 1.16 6.92
N ASP A 177 -4.87 0.66 5.70
CA ASP A 177 -4.35 1.42 4.56
C ASP A 177 -5.20 2.66 4.24
N ALA A 178 -6.52 2.52 4.24
CA ALA A 178 -7.44 3.62 3.98
C ALA A 178 -7.38 4.75 5.04
N ASN A 179 -6.75 4.50 6.19
CA ASN A 179 -6.51 5.47 7.24
C ASN A 179 -5.09 6.07 7.23
N VAL A 180 -4.21 5.63 6.33
CA VAL A 180 -2.86 6.17 6.16
C VAL A 180 -2.89 7.38 5.23
N PRO A 181 -2.47 8.59 5.68
CA PRO A 181 -2.46 9.78 4.83
C PRO A 181 -1.70 9.61 3.53
N LEU A 182 -0.56 8.92 3.58
CA LEU A 182 0.33 8.71 2.44
C LEU A 182 -0.21 7.71 1.40
N HIS A 183 -1.23 6.91 1.74
CA HIS A 183 -1.96 6.08 0.79
C HIS A 183 -3.02 6.84 -0.02
N THR A 184 -3.08 8.19 0.11
CA THR A 184 -4.10 9.00 -0.56
C THR A 184 -3.54 9.98 -1.60
N THR A 185 -2.26 9.82 -1.96
CA THR A 185 -1.54 10.75 -2.85
C THR A 185 -0.50 10.03 -3.70
N ARG A 186 -0.26 10.53 -4.91
CA ARG A 186 0.89 10.13 -5.74
C ARG A 186 2.24 10.41 -5.09
N ASN A 187 2.30 11.37 -4.16
CA ASN A 187 3.50 11.67 -3.37
C ASN A 187 3.64 10.76 -2.14
N TYR A 188 3.25 9.50 -2.29
CA TYR A 188 3.12 8.54 -1.19
C TYR A 188 4.39 8.35 -0.35
N ASN A 189 5.57 8.50 -0.93
CA ASN A 189 6.85 8.34 -0.23
C ASN A 189 7.67 9.63 -0.16
N GLY A 190 7.04 10.80 -0.42
CA GLY A 190 7.72 12.09 -0.42
C GLY A 190 8.63 12.33 -1.62
N GLN A 191 8.56 11.49 -2.66
CA GLN A 191 9.43 11.55 -3.83
C GLN A 191 9.24 12.83 -4.67
N LEU A 192 8.06 13.43 -4.63
CA LEU A 192 7.77 14.69 -5.32
C LEU A 192 8.17 15.91 -4.50
N THR A 193 8.50 15.73 -3.24
CA THR A 193 8.82 16.81 -2.30
C THR A 193 10.20 16.68 -1.65
N GLY A 194 11.03 15.72 -2.09
CA GLY A 194 12.38 15.49 -1.57
C GLY A 194 12.40 14.87 -0.16
N GLN A 195 11.32 14.21 0.24
CA GLN A 195 11.14 13.62 1.58
C GLN A 195 11.09 12.08 1.52
N GLN A 196 11.92 11.47 0.65
CA GLN A 196 11.95 10.02 0.45
C GLN A 196 12.08 9.27 1.76
N GLY A 197 11.22 8.25 1.93
CA GLY A 197 11.19 7.42 3.13
C GLY A 197 10.14 7.84 4.16
N ILE A 198 9.43 8.96 3.94
CA ILE A 198 8.41 9.45 4.87
C ILE A 198 7.26 8.46 5.05
N HIS A 199 6.97 7.63 4.06
CA HIS A 199 5.96 6.58 4.14
C HIS A 199 6.27 5.59 5.27
N GLY A 200 7.40 4.90 5.18
CA GLY A 200 7.84 3.97 6.23
C GLY A 200 8.10 4.67 7.56
N PHE A 201 8.45 5.94 7.54
CA PHE A 201 8.60 6.72 8.75
C PHE A 201 7.27 6.90 9.49
N TRP A 202 6.23 7.38 8.79
CA TRP A 202 4.94 7.66 9.39
C TRP A 202 4.19 6.38 9.79
N GLU A 203 4.13 5.41 8.87
CA GLU A 203 3.30 4.21 9.01
C GLU A 203 3.95 3.12 9.88
N SER A 204 5.28 3.10 9.95
CA SER A 204 6.02 2.02 10.59
C SER A 204 6.84 2.49 11.77
N ARG A 205 7.80 3.39 11.54
CA ARG A 205 8.73 3.82 12.60
C ARG A 205 8.01 4.47 13.77
N LEU A 206 7.05 5.39 13.51
CA LEU A 206 6.33 6.06 14.58
C LEU A 206 5.44 5.10 15.39
N PRO A 207 4.63 4.21 14.79
CA PRO A 207 3.92 3.18 15.55
C PRO A 207 4.83 2.29 16.38
N GLU A 208 5.96 1.82 15.85
CA GLU A 208 6.90 0.98 16.58
C GLU A 208 7.50 1.67 17.80
N LEU A 209 7.82 2.96 17.68
CA LEU A 209 8.42 3.73 18.79
C LEU A 209 7.41 4.18 19.85
N HIS A 210 6.17 4.47 19.45
CA HIS A 210 5.26 5.23 20.31
C HIS A 210 3.96 4.52 20.66
N SER A 211 3.54 3.47 19.93
CA SER A 211 2.20 2.88 20.11
C SER A 211 1.94 2.22 21.46
N LEU A 212 2.99 1.86 22.21
CA LEU A 212 2.84 1.37 23.57
C LEU A 212 2.24 2.43 24.54
N ASN A 213 2.32 3.71 24.17
CA ASN A 213 1.78 4.82 24.94
C ASN A 213 0.41 5.30 24.43
N TYR A 214 -0.14 4.64 23.39
CA TYR A 214 -1.43 5.03 22.83
C TYR A 214 -2.59 4.40 23.60
N ASP A 215 -3.67 5.14 23.72
CA ASP A 215 -4.93 4.63 24.25
C ASP A 215 -5.73 3.97 23.12
N PHE A 216 -5.82 2.64 23.13
CA PHE A 216 -6.60 1.88 22.15
C PHE A 216 -8.02 1.51 22.61
N LEU A 217 -8.54 2.09 23.67
CA LEU A 217 -9.95 1.94 24.05
C LEU A 217 -10.83 2.72 23.05
N THR A 218 -11.31 2.02 22.03
CA THR A 218 -12.09 2.63 20.92
C THR A 218 -13.60 2.42 21.05
N GLY A 219 -14.04 1.71 22.09
CA GLY A 219 -15.44 1.32 22.30
C GLY A 219 -15.83 0.06 21.52
N PRO A 220 -17.07 -0.42 21.73
CA PRO A 220 -17.60 -1.63 21.08
C PRO A 220 -17.79 -1.41 19.58
N ALA A 221 -17.76 -2.52 18.82
CA ALA A 221 -18.09 -2.52 17.40
C ALA A 221 -19.57 -2.16 17.17
N GLU A 222 -19.83 -1.38 16.15
CA GLU A 222 -21.16 -0.89 15.78
C GLU A 222 -21.50 -1.28 14.33
N TYR A 223 -22.80 -1.46 14.08
CA TYR A 223 -23.29 -1.73 12.73
C TYR A 223 -23.13 -0.51 11.81
N VAL A 224 -22.49 -0.71 10.67
CA VAL A 224 -22.25 0.32 9.64
C VAL A 224 -23.35 0.31 8.60
N GLN A 225 -24.25 1.27 8.63
CA GLN A 225 -25.36 1.40 7.67
C GLN A 225 -24.92 1.49 6.22
N SER A 226 -23.78 2.09 5.96
CA SER A 226 -23.22 2.24 4.62
C SER A 226 -21.70 2.04 4.65
N PRO A 227 -21.23 0.78 4.48
CA PRO A 227 -19.81 0.46 4.43
C PRO A 227 -19.04 1.26 3.37
N GLN A 228 -19.67 1.49 2.22
CA GLN A 228 -19.11 2.33 1.16
C GLN A 228 -18.84 3.77 1.64
N LYS A 229 -19.83 4.43 2.24
CA LYS A 229 -19.64 5.80 2.76
C LYS A 229 -18.61 5.84 3.89
N ALA A 230 -18.52 4.79 4.70
CA ALA A 230 -17.54 4.69 5.77
C ALA A 230 -16.11 4.57 5.21
N ALA A 231 -15.89 3.73 4.19
CA ALA A 231 -14.59 3.59 3.51
C ALA A 231 -14.12 4.92 2.91
N TRP A 232 -14.98 5.60 2.16
CA TRP A 232 -14.65 6.92 1.59
C TRP A 232 -14.39 7.99 2.66
N ARG A 233 -15.12 7.97 3.75
CA ARG A 233 -14.90 8.90 4.87
C ARG A 233 -13.55 8.68 5.54
N ALA A 234 -13.08 7.43 5.65
CA ALA A 234 -11.74 7.11 6.15
C ALA A 234 -10.67 7.69 5.23
N VAL A 235 -10.76 7.44 3.92
CA VAL A 235 -9.84 7.96 2.90
C VAL A 235 -9.77 9.50 2.93
N PHE A 236 -10.92 10.20 2.96
CA PHE A 236 -10.91 11.67 2.99
C PHE A 236 -10.35 12.24 4.28
N ARG A 237 -10.63 11.59 5.42
CA ARG A 237 -10.02 11.98 6.70
C ARG A 237 -8.51 11.77 6.68
N ALA A 238 -8.03 10.68 6.10
CA ALA A 238 -6.60 10.42 5.93
C ALA A 238 -5.96 11.47 5.01
N ASN A 239 -6.57 11.78 3.88
CA ASN A 239 -6.10 12.81 2.97
C ASN A 239 -6.04 14.19 3.59
N ALA A 240 -7.06 14.57 4.38
CA ALA A 240 -7.06 15.85 5.10
C ALA A 240 -5.88 15.99 6.10
N ALA A 241 -5.31 14.88 6.56
CA ALA A 241 -4.14 14.87 7.44
C ALA A 241 -2.81 14.94 6.68
N LEU A 242 -2.79 14.77 5.36
CA LEU A 242 -1.58 14.64 4.53
C LEU A 242 -0.68 15.88 4.58
N ASP A 243 -1.26 17.09 4.51
CA ASP A 243 -0.48 18.33 4.57
C ASP A 243 0.39 18.39 5.82
N SER A 244 -0.16 18.08 6.98
CA SER A 244 0.61 18.10 8.23
C SER A 244 1.69 17.03 8.28
N VAL A 245 1.51 15.87 7.64
CA VAL A 245 2.55 14.83 7.53
C VAL A 245 3.76 15.39 6.78
N LEU A 246 3.57 15.97 5.62
CA LEU A 246 4.65 16.48 4.78
C LEU A 246 5.25 17.79 5.35
N ARG A 247 4.40 18.70 5.78
CA ARG A 247 4.81 20.03 6.25
C ARG A 247 5.63 19.96 7.54
N PHE A 248 5.20 19.19 8.53
CA PHE A 248 5.92 19.12 9.80
C PHE A 248 7.26 18.39 9.70
N GLU A 249 7.36 17.39 8.83
CA GLU A 249 8.65 16.73 8.58
C GLU A 249 9.63 17.70 7.93
N ARG A 250 9.19 18.48 6.93
CA ARG A 250 10.01 19.50 6.29
C ARG A 250 10.46 20.59 7.28
N GLN A 251 9.52 21.16 8.03
CA GLN A 251 9.84 22.19 9.03
C GLN A 251 10.87 21.69 10.05
N LEU A 252 10.71 20.45 10.52
CA LEU A 252 11.68 19.87 11.47
C LEU A 252 13.03 19.61 10.81
N THR A 253 13.07 19.22 9.54
CA THR A 253 14.30 19.07 8.78
C THR A 253 15.02 20.41 8.63
N ASP A 254 14.29 21.48 8.30
CA ASP A 254 14.85 22.83 8.15
C ASP A 254 15.41 23.37 9.48
N GLU A 255 14.77 23.06 10.59
CA GLU A 255 15.20 23.51 11.92
C GLU A 255 16.42 22.74 12.48
N LEU A 256 16.42 21.39 12.30
CA LEU A 256 17.47 20.54 12.88
C LEU A 256 18.66 20.34 11.93
N GLY A 257 18.43 20.51 10.63
CA GLY A 257 19.37 20.18 9.57
C GLY A 257 19.33 18.68 9.17
N GLU A 258 19.66 18.41 7.90
CA GLU A 258 19.67 17.05 7.33
C GLU A 258 20.58 16.06 8.08
N SER A 259 21.66 16.56 8.71
CA SER A 259 22.59 15.72 9.46
C SER A 259 21.99 15.09 10.72
N ARG A 260 20.93 15.66 11.28
CA ARG A 260 20.23 15.15 12.47
C ARG A 260 18.96 14.35 12.13
N LYS A 261 18.57 14.30 10.87
CA LYS A 261 17.36 13.64 10.39
C LYS A 261 17.45 12.13 10.45
N PHE A 262 18.61 11.58 10.13
CA PHE A 262 18.81 10.14 10.01
C PHE A 262 19.84 9.62 10.99
N GLY A 263 19.63 8.37 11.41
CA GLY A 263 20.57 7.53 12.16
C GLY A 263 20.71 6.16 11.52
N PHE A 264 21.35 5.26 12.22
CA PHE A 264 21.49 3.87 11.81
C PHE A 264 20.94 2.97 12.91
N ASP A 265 20.17 1.96 12.51
CA ASP A 265 19.64 0.92 13.39
C ASP A 265 20.12 -0.45 12.90
N GLU A 266 20.50 -1.32 13.82
CA GLU A 266 20.97 -2.66 13.51
C GLU A 266 19.91 -3.69 13.90
N ARG A 267 19.43 -4.46 12.92
CA ARG A 267 18.47 -5.54 13.16
C ARG A 267 18.92 -6.80 12.42
N ASN A 268 19.02 -7.90 13.15
CA ASN A 268 19.46 -9.20 12.60
C ASN A 268 20.79 -9.14 11.83
N GLY A 269 21.75 -8.32 12.33
CA GLY A 269 23.04 -8.13 11.67
C GLY A 269 23.02 -7.25 10.41
N ILE A 270 21.90 -6.58 10.12
CA ILE A 270 21.76 -5.65 9.00
C ILE A 270 21.65 -4.23 9.54
N THR A 271 22.62 -3.39 9.20
CA THR A 271 22.58 -1.95 9.52
C THR A 271 21.75 -1.23 8.46
N SER A 272 20.70 -0.54 8.90
CA SER A 272 19.80 0.21 8.05
C SER A 272 19.77 1.69 8.43
N LYS A 273 19.69 2.57 7.42
CA LYS A 273 19.47 4.00 7.63
C LYS A 273 17.98 4.20 8.00
N VAL A 274 17.74 4.84 9.13
CA VAL A 274 16.40 5.12 9.66
C VAL A 274 16.29 6.58 10.08
N TYR A 275 15.10 7.11 10.26
CA TYR A 275 14.93 8.38 10.95
C TYR A 275 15.42 8.27 12.39
N ALA A 276 16.23 9.23 12.83
CA ALA A 276 16.82 9.24 14.16
C ALA A 276 15.75 9.31 15.26
N ASP A 277 16.01 8.73 16.43
CA ASP A 277 15.02 8.66 17.51
C ASP A 277 14.58 10.05 17.99
N ASP A 278 15.53 10.99 18.13
CA ASP A 278 15.22 12.36 18.55
C ASP A 278 14.38 13.10 17.49
N PHE A 279 14.70 12.92 16.21
CA PHE A 279 13.89 13.45 15.11
C PHE A 279 12.48 12.84 15.11
N SER A 280 12.39 11.52 15.30
CA SER A 280 11.12 10.78 15.35
C SER A 280 10.23 11.24 16.50
N ARG A 281 10.81 11.44 17.69
CA ARG A 281 10.09 11.94 18.86
C ARG A 281 9.54 13.35 18.62
N GLN A 282 10.36 14.29 18.16
CA GLN A 282 9.94 15.66 17.89
C GLN A 282 8.89 15.74 16.78
N TYR A 283 9.04 14.93 15.75
CA TYR A 283 8.04 14.86 14.67
C TYR A 283 6.71 14.30 15.17
N HIS A 284 6.73 13.23 15.96
CA HIS A 284 5.55 12.65 16.58
C HIS A 284 4.81 13.65 17.48
N GLU A 285 5.56 14.44 18.28
CA GLU A 285 4.99 15.52 19.11
C GLU A 285 4.30 16.58 18.25
N ARG A 286 4.91 17.00 17.12
CA ARG A 286 4.32 17.99 16.19
C ARG A 286 3.07 17.47 15.48
N LEU A 287 2.95 16.18 15.28
CA LEU A 287 1.75 15.54 14.73
C LEU A 287 0.55 15.54 15.72
N HIS A 288 0.76 15.95 16.98
CA HIS A 288 -0.28 16.08 17.99
C HIS A 288 -1.20 14.85 18.07
N GLY A 289 -0.62 13.65 18.18
CA GLY A 289 -1.36 12.38 18.29
C GLY A 289 -2.04 11.93 16.98
N GLN A 290 -1.64 12.44 15.83
CA GLN A 290 -2.25 12.08 14.54
C GLN A 290 -2.13 10.57 14.26
N VAL A 291 -0.96 9.96 14.48
CA VAL A 291 -0.73 8.54 14.24
C VAL A 291 -1.64 7.70 15.14
N GLU A 292 -1.72 8.04 16.43
CA GLU A 292 -2.64 7.38 17.37
C GLU A 292 -4.09 7.47 16.89
N ARG A 293 -4.57 8.68 16.54
CA ARG A 293 -5.94 8.85 16.06
C ARG A 293 -6.25 8.01 14.82
N GLN A 294 -5.33 7.88 13.89
CA GLN A 294 -5.52 7.06 12.69
C GLN A 294 -5.50 5.56 13.01
N MET A 295 -4.60 5.10 13.88
CA MET A 295 -4.60 3.71 14.36
C MET A 295 -5.87 3.36 15.12
N ARG A 296 -6.33 4.21 16.05
CA ARG A 296 -7.59 4.05 16.79
C ARG A 296 -8.78 3.97 15.85
N ALA A 297 -8.83 4.85 14.84
CA ALA A 297 -9.88 4.85 13.84
C ALA A 297 -9.86 3.57 13.01
N SER A 298 -8.68 3.03 12.70
CA SER A 298 -8.54 1.74 12.02
C SER A 298 -9.05 0.59 12.88
N VAL A 299 -8.64 0.51 14.15
CA VAL A 299 -9.10 -0.52 15.10
C VAL A 299 -10.63 -0.53 15.20
N LYS A 300 -11.24 0.65 15.43
CA LYS A 300 -12.72 0.78 15.51
C LYS A 300 -13.38 0.34 14.21
N MET A 301 -12.90 0.83 13.07
CA MET A 301 -13.51 0.54 11.77
C MET A 301 -13.38 -0.94 11.39
N VAL A 302 -12.27 -1.61 11.72
CA VAL A 302 -12.10 -3.05 11.49
C VAL A 302 -13.14 -3.84 12.27
N GLY A 303 -13.30 -3.55 13.56
CA GLY A 303 -14.33 -4.19 14.39
C GLY A 303 -15.73 -3.94 13.86
N ASP A 304 -16.05 -2.70 13.49
CA ASP A 304 -17.33 -2.31 12.92
C ASP A 304 -17.67 -3.09 11.64
N PHE A 305 -16.68 -3.25 10.76
CA PHE A 305 -16.86 -3.95 9.49
C PHE A 305 -16.98 -5.47 9.67
N TRP A 306 -16.23 -6.07 10.60
CA TRP A 306 -16.38 -7.49 10.94
C TRP A 306 -17.75 -7.74 11.54
N TYR A 307 -18.19 -6.90 12.47
CA TYR A 307 -19.52 -6.98 13.08
C TYR A 307 -20.63 -6.80 12.03
N THR A 308 -20.51 -5.80 11.16
CA THR A 308 -21.48 -5.54 10.09
C THR A 308 -21.58 -6.73 9.13
N ALA A 309 -20.45 -7.34 8.75
CA ALA A 309 -20.45 -8.49 7.87
C ALA A 309 -21.15 -9.69 8.52
N TRP A 310 -20.96 -9.90 9.81
CA TRP A 310 -21.64 -10.96 10.58
C TRP A 310 -23.15 -10.72 10.72
N VAL A 311 -23.57 -9.46 11.00
CA VAL A 311 -24.99 -9.08 11.06
C VAL A 311 -25.67 -9.31 9.70
N ASP A 312 -25.05 -8.82 8.62
CA ASP A 312 -25.58 -8.98 7.25
C ASP A 312 -25.63 -10.44 6.79
N ALA A 313 -24.86 -11.32 7.42
CA ALA A 313 -24.89 -12.76 7.19
C ALA A 313 -26.02 -13.49 7.97
N GLY A 314 -26.80 -12.75 8.74
CA GLY A 314 -27.87 -13.33 9.57
C GLY A 314 -27.39 -13.82 10.94
N GLN A 315 -26.27 -13.31 11.43
CA GLN A 315 -25.71 -13.60 12.76
C GLN A 315 -25.49 -15.10 13.02
N PRO A 316 -24.76 -15.83 12.16
CA PRO A 316 -24.51 -17.26 12.35
C PRO A 316 -23.85 -17.51 13.72
N ASP A 317 -24.23 -18.64 14.37
CA ASP A 317 -23.63 -19.05 15.63
C ASP A 317 -22.14 -19.40 15.41
N LEU A 318 -21.26 -18.57 16.00
CA LEU A 318 -19.81 -18.75 15.94
C LEU A 318 -19.27 -19.60 17.10
N LYS A 319 -20.06 -19.88 18.15
CA LYS A 319 -19.62 -20.73 19.28
C LYS A 319 -19.39 -22.16 18.81
N ALA A 320 -20.28 -22.68 17.96
CA ALA A 320 -20.11 -23.99 17.35
C ALA A 320 -18.82 -24.06 16.51
N LEU A 321 -18.50 -22.98 15.80
CA LEU A 321 -17.30 -22.89 14.98
C LEU A 321 -16.02 -22.67 15.82
N ALA A 322 -16.12 -22.08 17.00
CA ALA A 322 -14.97 -21.87 17.88
C ALA A 322 -14.30 -23.18 18.31
N ASN A 323 -15.02 -24.29 18.34
CA ASN A 323 -14.48 -25.61 18.71
C ASN A 323 -13.91 -26.41 17.53
N TYR A 324 -14.03 -25.90 16.33
CA TYR A 324 -13.47 -26.52 15.14
C TYR A 324 -11.94 -26.55 15.22
N LYS A 325 -11.37 -27.72 14.93
CA LYS A 325 -9.93 -27.89 14.73
C LYS A 325 -9.71 -28.13 13.24
N PHE A 326 -8.73 -27.43 12.67
CA PHE A 326 -8.32 -27.72 11.30
C PHE A 326 -7.88 -29.19 11.22
N THR A 327 -8.25 -29.86 10.14
CA THR A 327 -7.77 -31.22 9.87
C THR A 327 -6.33 -31.15 9.37
N ASP A 328 -5.59 -32.25 9.50
CA ASP A 328 -4.23 -32.38 8.98
C ASP A 328 -4.16 -32.09 7.47
N GLU A 329 -5.24 -32.38 6.73
CA GLU A 329 -5.37 -32.07 5.30
C GLU A 329 -5.51 -30.58 5.06
N GLU A 330 -6.35 -29.88 5.83
CA GLU A 330 -6.52 -28.44 5.75
C GLU A 330 -5.23 -27.68 6.12
N GLU A 331 -4.48 -28.18 7.12
CA GLU A 331 -3.17 -27.62 7.50
C GLU A 331 -2.11 -27.85 6.41
N LYS A 332 -2.12 -29.03 5.77
CA LYS A 332 -1.22 -29.32 4.63
C LYS A 332 -1.54 -28.44 3.42
N GLU A 333 -2.82 -28.27 3.07
CA GLU A 333 -3.24 -27.37 2.00
C GLU A 333 -2.79 -25.94 2.25
N GLU A 334 -2.92 -25.46 3.50
CA GLU A 334 -2.43 -24.11 3.85
C GLU A 334 -0.91 -24.01 3.71
N ALA A 335 -0.19 -25.03 4.16
CA ALA A 335 1.27 -25.07 4.02
C ALA A 335 1.70 -25.13 2.55
N GLU A 336 0.97 -25.85 1.69
CA GLU A 336 1.23 -25.93 0.26
C GLU A 336 0.87 -24.62 -0.47
N GLU A 337 -0.26 -24.00 -0.16
CA GLU A 337 -0.62 -22.68 -0.66
C GLU A 337 0.45 -21.65 -0.28
N LYS A 338 0.93 -21.67 0.96
CA LYS A 338 2.01 -20.81 1.44
C LYS A 338 3.33 -21.06 0.73
N LYS A 339 3.70 -22.32 0.47
CA LYS A 339 4.89 -22.70 -0.29
C LYS A 339 4.78 -22.30 -1.76
N SER A 340 3.64 -22.56 -2.41
CA SER A 340 3.38 -22.17 -3.79
C SER A 340 3.41 -20.64 -3.97
N TRP A 341 2.88 -19.92 -3.00
CA TRP A 341 2.92 -18.47 -2.96
C TRP A 341 4.36 -17.93 -2.79
N LEU A 342 5.12 -18.49 -1.83
CA LEU A 342 6.54 -18.14 -1.65
C LEU A 342 7.34 -18.40 -2.92
N LYS A 343 7.12 -19.53 -3.59
CA LYS A 343 7.80 -19.86 -4.86
C LYS A 343 7.48 -18.81 -5.94
N ARG A 344 6.24 -18.37 -6.07
CA ARG A 344 5.84 -17.28 -7.01
C ARG A 344 6.48 -15.95 -6.65
N LEU A 345 6.59 -15.64 -5.36
CA LEU A 345 7.25 -14.42 -4.88
C LEU A 345 8.75 -14.41 -5.24
N PHE A 346 9.42 -15.56 -5.13
CA PHE A 346 10.85 -15.66 -5.47
C PHE A 346 11.09 -15.70 -6.98
N SER A 347 10.22 -16.35 -7.78
CA SER A 347 10.34 -16.36 -9.23
C SER A 347 10.06 -15.01 -9.87
N ALA A 348 9.10 -14.25 -9.38
CA ALA A 348 8.83 -12.88 -9.85
C ALA A 348 9.99 -11.90 -9.61
N ARG A 349 10.97 -12.27 -8.74
CA ARG A 349 12.17 -11.47 -8.47
C ARG A 349 13.34 -11.78 -9.38
N GLU A 350 13.35 -12.95 -10.01
CA GLU A 350 14.42 -13.33 -10.94
C GLU A 350 14.19 -12.76 -12.35
N GLU A 351 12.97 -12.33 -12.66
CA GLU A 351 12.56 -11.76 -13.95
C GLU A 351 12.51 -10.22 -13.99
N GLY A 352 12.75 -9.52 -12.88
CA GLY A 352 12.80 -8.05 -12.75
C GLY A 352 14.17 -7.56 -12.32
#